data_02d5f9db17c646953c33a50033eb21db
#
_entry.id   02d5f9db17c646953c33a50033eb21db
#
_cell.length_a   1.000
_cell.length_b   1.000
_cell.length_c   1.000
_cell.angle_alpha   90.00
_cell.angle_beta   90.00
_cell.angle_gamma   90.00
#
_symmetry.space_group_name_H-M   'P 1'
#
loop_
_entity.id
_entity.type
_entity.pdbx_description
1 polymer ?
#
loop_
_entity_poly.entity_id
_entity_poly.type
_entity_poly.pdbx_seq_one_letter_code
_entity_poly.pdbx_strand_id
1 'polypeptide(L)'
;MLSQLSKNHARLRLLPLVAASLPLLSGCGLVVLEPAGDVAQQQGDLIVLSVLLMLLIIVPVMALTVYFAWRYRQKNKKATYKPDWDHSTQLELVIWAAPLLIIICLGAVTWVSTHLLDPYRPLSRTAPGQPVVA
;
A
#
# COMPACT_ATOMS: atom_id res chain seq x y z
N MET A 1 -36.11 -18.00 -16.92
CA MET A 1 -36.20 -16.54 -17.06
C MET A 1 -36.37 -15.83 -15.70
N LEU A 2 -37.15 -16.35 -14.77
CA LEU A 2 -37.40 -15.77 -13.43
C LEU A 2 -36.16 -15.75 -12.48
N SER A 3 -35.24 -16.70 -12.60
CA SER A 3 -34.05 -16.78 -11.74
C SER A 3 -32.99 -15.66 -12.00
N GLN A 4 -32.98 -15.11 -13.19
CA GLN A 4 -32.09 -14.00 -13.56
C GLN A 4 -32.61 -12.64 -13.03
N LEU A 5 -33.92 -12.48 -12.98
CA LEU A 5 -34.57 -11.28 -12.44
C LEU A 5 -34.33 -11.16 -10.93
N SER A 6 -34.40 -12.27 -10.19
CA SER A 6 -34.12 -12.30 -8.74
C SER A 6 -32.68 -11.90 -8.41
N LYS A 7 -31.68 -12.35 -9.19
CA LYS A 7 -30.26 -12.00 -8.98
C LYS A 7 -29.97 -10.51 -9.26
N ASN A 8 -30.66 -9.92 -10.22
CA ASN A 8 -30.47 -8.50 -10.53
C ASN A 8 -31.07 -7.59 -9.44
N HIS A 9 -32.21 -7.97 -8.86
CA HIS A 9 -32.82 -7.22 -7.76
C HIS A 9 -31.98 -7.29 -6.48
N ALA A 10 -31.31 -8.41 -6.19
CA ALA A 10 -30.39 -8.51 -5.05
C ALA A 10 -29.16 -7.62 -5.23
N ARG A 11 -28.59 -7.55 -6.44
CA ARG A 11 -27.45 -6.67 -6.74
C ARG A 11 -27.85 -5.19 -6.70
N LEU A 12 -29.03 -4.84 -7.17
CA LEU A 12 -29.54 -3.47 -7.14
C LEU A 12 -29.79 -2.97 -5.71
N ARG A 13 -30.14 -3.87 -4.78
CA ARG A 13 -30.32 -3.54 -3.35
C ARG A 13 -29.00 -3.43 -2.57
N LEU A 14 -27.95 -4.12 -3.02
CA LEU A 14 -26.63 -4.02 -2.42
C LEU A 14 -25.87 -2.74 -2.79
N LEU A 15 -26.15 -2.19 -3.97
CA LEU A 15 -25.52 -0.94 -4.43
C LEU A 15 -25.73 0.24 -3.46
N PRO A 16 -26.96 0.57 -3.03
CA PRO A 16 -27.16 1.67 -2.08
C PRO A 16 -26.61 1.39 -0.70
N LEU A 17 -26.55 0.13 -0.26
CA LEU A 17 -25.91 -0.26 1.01
C LEU A 17 -24.38 -0.03 0.96
N VAL A 18 -23.73 -0.41 -0.12
CA VAL A 18 -22.30 -0.14 -0.35
C VAL A 18 -22.05 1.36 -0.49
N ALA A 19 -22.90 2.08 -1.22
CA ALA A 19 -22.78 3.54 -1.36
C ALA A 19 -22.99 4.29 -0.03
N ALA A 20 -23.86 3.80 0.83
CA ALA A 20 -24.12 4.37 2.15
C ALA A 20 -22.99 4.06 3.16
N SER A 21 -22.20 3.01 2.95
CA SER A 21 -21.06 2.68 3.81
C SER A 21 -19.79 3.50 3.49
N LEU A 22 -19.67 4.06 2.28
CA LEU A 22 -18.53 4.89 1.89
C LEU A 22 -18.33 6.13 2.78
N PRO A 23 -19.36 6.95 3.10
CA PRO A 23 -19.18 8.12 3.96
C PRO A 23 -18.88 7.74 5.42
N LEU A 24 -19.20 6.52 5.87
CA LEU A 24 -18.86 6.05 7.21
C LEU A 24 -17.35 5.75 7.35
N LEU A 25 -16.66 5.46 6.25
CA LEU A 25 -15.21 5.28 6.22
C LEU A 25 -14.44 6.59 6.13
N SER A 26 -15.07 7.69 5.72
CA SER A 26 -14.43 9.00 5.59
C SER A 26 -14.33 9.79 6.90
N GLY A 27 -14.90 9.27 7.98
CA GLY A 27 -14.94 9.95 9.29
C GLY A 27 -13.63 9.95 10.09
N CYS A 28 -12.60 9.27 9.63
CA CYS A 28 -11.27 9.36 10.24
C CYS A 28 -10.46 10.42 9.50
N GLY A 29 -10.44 11.66 10.01
CA GLY A 29 -9.39 12.59 9.64
C GLY A 29 -8.04 11.89 9.84
N LEU A 30 -7.19 11.86 8.82
CA LEU A 30 -5.86 11.27 8.90
C LEU A 30 -4.96 12.20 9.75
N VAL A 31 -5.25 12.28 11.03
CA VAL A 31 -4.54 13.14 12.02
C VAL A 31 -3.02 12.93 11.94
N VAL A 32 -2.58 11.72 11.56
CA VAL A 32 -1.15 11.39 11.37
C VAL A 32 -0.54 12.15 10.19
N LEU A 33 -1.33 12.54 9.19
CA LEU A 33 -0.89 13.32 8.02
C LEU A 33 -1.15 14.82 8.17
N GLU A 34 -1.74 15.26 9.28
CA GLU A 34 -1.90 16.68 9.66
C GLU A 34 -0.99 16.98 10.87
N PRO A 35 0.32 17.17 10.66
CA PRO A 35 1.28 17.27 11.73
C PRO A 35 1.12 18.55 12.53
N ALA A 36 0.98 18.43 13.85
CA ALA A 36 0.95 19.57 14.78
C ALA A 36 2.36 20.03 15.23
N GLY A 37 3.44 19.39 14.74
CA GLY A 37 4.82 19.74 15.10
C GLY A 37 5.87 19.02 14.24
N ASP A 38 7.14 19.42 14.41
CA ASP A 38 8.27 18.94 13.58
C ASP A 38 8.45 17.42 13.62
N VAL A 39 8.35 16.81 14.81
CA VAL A 39 8.46 15.35 14.97
C VAL A 39 7.29 14.63 14.33
N ALA A 40 6.08 15.16 14.46
CA ALA A 40 4.88 14.60 13.85
C ALA A 40 4.96 14.67 12.32
N GLN A 41 5.54 15.73 11.76
CA GLN A 41 5.77 15.86 10.32
C GLN A 41 6.74 14.79 9.82
N GLN A 42 7.87 14.61 10.50
CA GLN A 42 8.85 13.59 10.12
C GLN A 42 8.27 12.17 10.20
N GLN A 43 7.42 11.90 11.19
CA GLN A 43 6.69 10.62 11.29
C GLN A 43 5.70 10.44 10.12
N GLY A 44 4.98 11.49 9.76
CA GLY A 44 4.06 11.48 8.61
C GLY A 44 4.80 11.17 7.30
N ASP A 45 5.92 11.83 7.07
CA ASP A 45 6.77 11.60 5.88
C ASP A 45 7.30 10.16 5.81
N LEU A 46 7.69 9.60 6.96
CA LEU A 46 8.11 8.20 7.05
C LEU A 46 6.98 7.22 6.70
N ILE A 47 5.77 7.47 7.17
CA ILE A 47 4.62 6.65 6.87
C ILE A 47 4.34 6.69 5.37
N VAL A 48 4.31 7.88 4.77
CA VAL A 48 4.08 8.05 3.33
C VAL A 48 5.15 7.33 2.51
N LEU A 49 6.43 7.52 2.85
CA LEU A 49 7.54 6.84 2.17
C LEU A 49 7.43 5.31 2.29
N SER A 50 7.14 4.80 3.47
CA SER A 50 6.99 3.36 3.71
C SER A 50 5.82 2.79 2.90
N VAL A 51 4.68 3.48 2.87
CA VAL A 51 3.52 3.08 2.06
C VAL A 51 3.86 3.06 0.57
N LEU A 52 4.57 4.07 0.07
CA LEU A 52 4.99 4.12 -1.34
C LEU A 52 5.93 2.95 -1.71
N LEU A 53 6.89 2.62 -0.84
CA LEU A 53 7.77 1.47 -1.04
C LEU A 53 7.01 0.14 -1.01
N MET A 54 6.03 0.01 -0.13
CA MET A 54 5.16 -1.18 -0.10
C MET A 54 4.28 -1.27 -1.36
N LEU A 55 3.70 -0.16 -1.81
CA LEU A 55 2.89 -0.11 -3.02
C LEU A 55 3.68 -0.48 -4.27
N LEU A 56 4.98 -0.20 -4.30
CA LEU A 56 5.87 -0.59 -5.40
C LEU A 56 5.87 -2.11 -5.63
N ILE A 57 5.67 -2.92 -4.59
CA ILE A 57 5.52 -4.38 -4.70
C ILE A 57 4.05 -4.77 -4.89
N ILE A 58 3.15 -4.22 -4.09
CA ILE A 58 1.75 -4.66 -4.02
C ILE A 58 1.05 -4.42 -5.36
N VAL A 59 1.23 -3.23 -5.95
CA VAL A 59 0.55 -2.86 -7.20
C VAL A 59 0.93 -3.78 -8.37
N PRO A 60 2.22 -4.05 -8.66
CA PRO A 60 2.58 -4.99 -9.71
C PRO A 60 2.06 -6.41 -9.46
N VAL A 61 2.12 -6.91 -8.22
CA VAL A 61 1.64 -8.24 -7.87
C VAL A 61 0.14 -8.36 -8.08
N MET A 62 -0.64 -7.38 -7.63
CA MET A 62 -2.08 -7.34 -7.86
C MET A 62 -2.42 -7.24 -9.36
N ALA A 63 -1.71 -6.39 -10.10
CA ALA A 63 -1.90 -6.24 -11.53
C ALA A 63 -1.60 -7.56 -12.27
N LEU A 64 -0.50 -8.23 -11.93
CA LEU A 64 -0.15 -9.54 -12.50
C LEU A 64 -1.18 -10.62 -12.14
N THR A 65 -1.66 -10.63 -10.90
CA THR A 65 -2.69 -11.59 -10.47
C THR A 65 -3.97 -11.43 -11.29
N VAL A 66 -4.45 -10.21 -11.44
CA VAL A 66 -5.65 -9.91 -12.25
C VAL A 66 -5.39 -10.24 -13.72
N TYR A 67 -4.22 -9.86 -14.24
CA TYR A 67 -3.83 -10.15 -15.62
C TYR A 67 -3.81 -11.65 -15.90
N PHE A 68 -3.19 -12.46 -15.04
CA PHE A 68 -3.15 -13.91 -15.23
C PHE A 68 -4.53 -14.55 -15.08
N ALA A 69 -5.33 -14.13 -14.10
CA ALA A 69 -6.71 -14.61 -13.96
C ALA A 69 -7.55 -14.31 -15.21
N TRP A 70 -7.37 -13.15 -15.82
CA TRP A 70 -8.04 -12.79 -17.05
C TRP A 70 -7.46 -13.51 -18.28
N ARG A 71 -6.15 -13.60 -18.39
CA ARG A 71 -5.43 -14.20 -19.53
C ARG A 71 -5.64 -15.70 -19.64
N TYR A 72 -5.61 -16.42 -18.51
CA TYR A 72 -5.73 -17.88 -18.44
C TYR A 72 -7.11 -18.37 -18.03
N ARG A 73 -8.12 -17.52 -18.12
CA ARG A 73 -9.50 -17.95 -17.88
C ARG A 73 -9.92 -19.07 -18.83
N GLN A 74 -10.75 -19.98 -18.37
CA GLN A 74 -11.21 -21.19 -19.07
C GLN A 74 -11.78 -20.92 -20.50
N LYS A 75 -12.37 -19.74 -20.73
CA LYS A 75 -12.94 -19.35 -22.05
C LYS A 75 -11.88 -18.87 -23.04
N ASN A 76 -10.64 -18.61 -22.63
CA ASN A 76 -9.60 -18.08 -23.50
C ASN A 76 -8.76 -19.19 -24.12
N LYS A 77 -9.17 -19.65 -25.30
CA LYS A 77 -8.46 -20.69 -26.06
C LYS A 77 -7.15 -20.20 -26.72
N LYS A 78 -6.85 -18.89 -26.66
CA LYS A 78 -5.62 -18.30 -27.25
C LYS A 78 -4.45 -18.31 -26.27
N ALA A 79 -4.65 -18.68 -25.00
CA ALA A 79 -3.59 -18.79 -24.04
C ALA A 79 -2.78 -20.06 -24.30
N THR A 80 -1.46 -19.91 -24.48
CA THR A 80 -0.54 -21.04 -24.64
C THR A 80 -0.33 -21.69 -23.30
N TYR A 81 -0.76 -22.92 -23.15
CA TYR A 81 -0.50 -23.74 -21.97
C TYR A 81 0.82 -24.50 -22.15
N LYS A 82 1.75 -24.32 -21.21
CA LYS A 82 3.05 -25.00 -21.17
C LYS A 82 3.17 -25.75 -19.83
N PRO A 83 2.73 -27.02 -19.77
CA PRO A 83 2.72 -27.77 -18.50
C PRO A 83 4.13 -28.08 -17.98
N ASP A 84 5.12 -28.16 -18.88
CA ASP A 84 6.50 -28.48 -18.54
C ASP A 84 7.36 -27.28 -18.15
N TRP A 85 6.74 -26.08 -18.04
CA TRP A 85 7.43 -24.87 -17.60
C TRP A 85 7.29 -24.72 -16.09
N ASP A 86 8.22 -25.27 -15.36
CA ASP A 86 8.26 -25.33 -13.90
C ASP A 86 9.35 -24.45 -13.29
N HIS A 87 10.37 -24.06 -14.08
CA HIS A 87 11.53 -23.32 -13.59
C HIS A 87 12.01 -22.25 -14.58
N SER A 88 12.39 -21.08 -14.04
CA SER A 88 13.07 -20.01 -14.77
C SER A 88 13.97 -19.22 -13.82
N THR A 89 15.28 -19.43 -13.92
CA THR A 89 16.30 -18.79 -13.09
C THR A 89 16.24 -17.25 -13.14
N GLN A 90 15.95 -16.68 -14.32
CA GLN A 90 15.83 -15.23 -14.47
C GLN A 90 14.62 -14.66 -13.71
N LEU A 91 13.47 -15.33 -13.82
CA LEU A 91 12.25 -14.92 -13.12
C LEU A 91 12.42 -15.06 -11.61
N GLU A 92 13.02 -16.15 -11.18
CA GLU A 92 13.29 -16.44 -9.78
C GLU A 92 14.22 -15.40 -9.17
N LEU A 93 15.30 -15.02 -9.87
CA LEU A 93 16.22 -13.99 -9.42
C LEU A 93 15.51 -12.63 -9.25
N VAL A 94 14.63 -12.25 -10.16
CA VAL A 94 13.86 -11.00 -10.04
C VAL A 94 12.88 -11.04 -8.87
N ILE A 95 12.17 -12.17 -8.67
CA ILE A 95 11.19 -12.34 -7.59
C ILE A 95 11.88 -12.27 -6.21
N TRP A 96 13.11 -12.75 -6.10
CA TRP A 96 13.88 -12.66 -4.84
C TRP A 96 14.58 -11.32 -4.66
N ALA A 97 15.18 -10.78 -5.73
CA ALA A 97 15.97 -9.55 -5.64
C ALA A 97 15.12 -8.31 -5.39
N ALA A 98 13.94 -8.20 -5.99
CA ALA A 98 13.10 -7.01 -5.83
C ALA A 98 12.62 -6.79 -4.39
N PRO A 99 12.02 -7.77 -3.70
CA PRO A 99 11.67 -7.61 -2.27
C PRO A 99 12.90 -7.38 -1.39
N LEU A 100 14.02 -8.06 -1.67
CA LEU A 100 15.25 -7.90 -0.88
C LEU A 100 15.76 -6.46 -0.95
N LEU A 101 15.81 -5.85 -2.13
CA LEU A 101 16.22 -4.46 -2.29
C LEU A 101 15.31 -3.50 -1.52
N ILE A 102 14.00 -3.75 -1.54
CA ILE A 102 13.04 -2.90 -0.80
C ILE A 102 13.22 -3.05 0.70
N ILE A 103 13.49 -4.26 1.21
CA ILE A 103 13.77 -4.48 2.63
C ILE A 103 15.05 -3.74 3.04
N ILE A 104 16.10 -3.77 2.22
CA ILE A 104 17.34 -3.02 2.47
C ILE A 104 17.06 -1.51 2.51
N CYS A 105 16.29 -0.98 1.55
CA CYS A 105 15.89 0.43 1.53
C CYS A 105 15.08 0.82 2.78
N LEU A 106 14.08 0.01 3.14
CA LEU A 106 13.27 0.24 4.35
C LEU A 106 14.13 0.20 5.62
N GLY A 107 15.05 -0.76 5.71
CA GLY A 107 15.98 -0.86 6.83
C GLY A 107 16.88 0.38 6.97
N ALA A 108 17.42 0.86 5.86
CA ALA A 108 18.23 2.08 5.83
C ALA A 108 17.41 3.32 6.24
N VAL A 109 16.20 3.47 5.69
CA VAL A 109 15.29 4.57 6.05
C VAL A 109 14.94 4.51 7.53
N THR A 110 14.58 3.35 8.05
CA THR A 110 14.24 3.17 9.46
C THR A 110 15.43 3.49 10.36
N TRP A 111 16.62 3.02 10.00
CA TRP A 111 17.84 3.31 10.73
C TRP A 111 18.11 4.81 10.82
N VAL A 112 18.14 5.50 9.69
CA VAL A 112 18.39 6.95 9.63
C VAL A 112 17.34 7.71 10.42
N SER A 113 16.06 7.35 10.23
CA SER A 113 14.95 8.05 10.89
C SER A 113 14.95 7.88 12.39
N THR A 114 15.28 6.70 12.90
CA THR A 114 15.40 6.45 14.34
C THR A 114 16.46 7.35 14.97
N HIS A 115 17.59 7.55 14.27
CA HIS A 115 18.65 8.43 14.77
C HIS A 115 18.32 9.92 14.63
N LEU A 116 17.52 10.30 13.63
CA LEU A 116 17.07 11.68 13.45
C LEU A 116 15.96 12.08 14.43
N LEU A 117 15.13 11.12 14.84
CA LEU A 117 14.02 11.31 15.80
C LEU A 117 14.43 11.05 17.25
N ASP A 118 15.73 10.95 17.55
CA ASP A 118 16.22 10.77 18.91
C ASP A 118 15.65 11.88 19.83
N PRO A 119 14.96 11.52 20.93
CA PRO A 119 14.36 12.47 21.84
C PRO A 119 15.38 13.37 22.57
N TYR A 120 16.64 12.98 22.59
CA TYR A 120 17.72 13.76 23.18
C TYR A 120 18.33 14.80 22.22
N ARG A 121 17.87 14.85 20.97
CA ARG A 121 18.35 15.84 20.01
C ARG A 121 17.78 17.23 20.36
N PRO A 122 18.63 18.25 20.53
CA PRO A 122 18.16 19.61 20.78
C PRO A 122 17.36 20.08 19.56
N LEU A 123 16.09 20.47 19.80
CA LEU A 123 15.21 21.01 18.75
C LEU A 123 15.74 22.41 18.40
N SER A 124 16.43 22.54 17.29
CA SER A 124 17.00 23.81 16.81
C SER A 124 15.97 24.80 16.26
N ARG A 125 14.67 24.43 16.25
CA ARG A 125 13.56 25.24 15.76
C ARG A 125 12.62 25.63 16.89
N THR A 126 13.13 26.27 17.90
CA THR A 126 12.27 27.04 18.80
C THR A 126 12.00 28.39 18.14
N ALA A 127 10.72 28.77 17.99
CA ALA A 127 10.39 30.12 17.57
C ALA A 127 11.04 31.13 18.56
N PRO A 128 11.59 32.27 18.08
CA PRO A 128 12.22 33.24 18.95
C PRO A 128 11.24 33.66 20.05
N GLY A 129 11.56 33.40 21.32
CA GLY A 129 10.74 33.79 22.46
C GLY A 129 9.94 32.66 23.14
N GLN A 130 9.98 31.43 22.67
CA GLN A 130 9.38 30.30 23.40
C GLN A 130 10.43 29.61 24.31
N PRO A 131 10.04 29.31 25.57
CA PRO A 131 10.94 28.56 26.46
C PRO A 131 11.15 27.15 25.91
N VAL A 132 12.42 26.71 25.90
CA VAL A 132 12.77 25.32 25.63
C VAL A 132 12.22 24.48 26.78
N VAL A 133 11.16 23.72 26.53
CA VAL A 133 10.68 22.75 27.51
C VAL A 133 11.58 21.53 27.40
N ALA A 134 12.41 21.35 28.42
CA ALA A 134 13.27 20.17 28.58
C ALA A 134 12.43 18.94 28.98
#